data_62b28f6c3e96259fb153cea952ff2301
#
_entry.id   62b28f6c3e96259fb153cea952ff2301
#
_cell.length_a   1.000
_cell.length_b   1.000
_cell.length_c   1.000
_cell.angle_alpha   90.00
_cell.angle_beta   90.00
_cell.angle_gamma   90.00
#
_symmetry.space_group_name_H-M   'P 1'
#
loop_
_entity.id
_entity.type
_entity.pdbx_description
1 polymer ?
#
loop_
_entity_poly.entity_id
_entity_poly.type
_entity_poly.pdbx_seq_one_letter_code
_entity_poly.pdbx_strand_id
1 'polypeptide(L)'
;TNNPSKYDPFISRENNKARQETILKQMYEQGYINKEQYDEAVAQELVFVRSESDDATQTIYSYYAEAVINDVLNDLVEQKGVSRDTARTLLYSGGYQVYSCYDPSIQQAIDDVYTDLDKMPQRPSASGQQFESAIVIMDPYTGEIKGLSGGTGKKTINFGTNRATQSKRPPGSSIKPIATYGPAMELGLITQYTQVNDAPDIKLSGTSWYPKNSGGGNYGVITIREALQRSLNTVSAQILDKLTPRASYEF
;
A
#
# COMPACT_ATOMS: atom_id res chain seq x y z
N THR A 1 22.45 12.42 10.15
CA THR A 1 23.77 12.68 9.52
C THR A 1 23.63 12.88 8.02
N ASN A 2 24.25 13.90 7.47
CA ASN A 2 24.34 14.07 6.01
C ASN A 2 25.30 13.00 5.47
N ASN A 3 24.81 11.99 4.80
CA ASN A 3 25.56 10.87 4.24
C ASN A 3 26.03 9.81 5.27
N PRO A 4 25.10 8.98 5.79
CA PRO A 4 25.40 7.94 6.77
C PRO A 4 26.48 6.96 6.30
N SER A 5 26.42 6.51 5.06
CA SER A 5 27.38 5.53 4.52
C SER A 5 28.81 6.03 4.47
N LYS A 6 29.03 7.34 4.31
CA LYS A 6 30.38 7.95 4.32
C LYS A 6 31.01 7.91 5.71
N TYR A 7 30.19 8.02 6.75
CA TYR A 7 30.64 8.12 8.15
C TYR A 7 30.33 6.87 8.97
N ASP A 8 29.94 5.78 8.32
CA ASP A 8 29.75 4.48 8.97
C ASP A 8 31.12 3.98 9.51
N PRO A 9 31.26 3.75 10.83
CA PRO A 9 32.53 3.32 11.43
C PRO A 9 32.99 1.93 10.98
N PHE A 10 32.08 1.10 10.46
CA PHE A 10 32.41 -0.22 9.92
C PHE A 10 32.87 -0.17 8.46
N ILE A 11 32.54 0.91 7.72
CA ILE A 11 32.95 1.10 6.32
C ILE A 11 34.18 2.01 6.24
N SER A 12 34.18 3.11 7.01
CA SER A 12 35.28 4.09 6.98
C SER A 12 35.53 4.70 8.35
N ARG A 13 36.40 4.04 9.13
CA ARG A 13 36.77 4.44 10.49
C ARG A 13 37.41 5.84 10.51
N GLU A 14 38.21 6.15 9.51
CA GLU A 14 38.89 7.45 9.37
C GLU A 14 37.89 8.59 9.18
N ASN A 15 36.95 8.44 8.26
CA ASN A 15 35.90 9.46 8.04
C ASN A 15 35.02 9.64 9.28
N ASN A 16 34.71 8.55 9.99
CA ASN A 16 33.94 8.58 11.22
C ASN A 16 34.67 9.40 12.28
N LYS A 17 35.97 9.08 12.52
CA LYS A 17 36.82 9.79 13.51
C LYS A 17 36.96 11.27 13.17
N ALA A 18 37.28 11.61 11.92
CA ALA A 18 37.40 13.00 11.48
C ALA A 18 36.06 13.78 11.67
N ARG A 19 34.92 13.12 11.48
CA ARG A 19 33.61 13.71 11.73
C ARG A 19 33.36 13.91 13.22
N GLN A 20 33.71 12.94 14.06
CA GLN A 20 33.64 13.04 15.52
C GLN A 20 34.44 14.26 16.02
N GLU A 21 35.71 14.35 15.61
CA GLU A 21 36.62 15.47 16.02
C GLU A 21 36.08 16.82 15.58
N THR A 22 35.52 16.91 14.36
CA THR A 22 34.85 18.13 13.89
C THR A 22 33.70 18.54 14.80
N ILE A 23 32.86 17.59 15.21
CA ILE A 23 31.73 17.84 16.10
C ILE A 23 32.22 18.28 17.49
N LEU A 24 33.17 17.54 18.07
CA LEU A 24 33.74 17.85 19.38
C LEU A 24 34.37 19.26 19.41
N LYS A 25 35.09 19.63 18.34
CA LYS A 25 35.67 20.96 18.19
C LYS A 25 34.57 22.05 18.20
N GLN A 26 33.48 21.85 17.44
CA GLN A 26 32.37 22.80 17.45
C GLN A 26 31.67 22.86 18.80
N MET A 27 31.54 21.78 19.53
CA MET A 27 30.99 21.77 20.89
C MET A 27 31.87 22.55 21.86
N TYR A 28 33.17 22.41 21.74
CA TYR A 28 34.13 23.21 22.54
C TYR A 28 34.08 24.69 22.17
N GLU A 29 34.16 25.04 20.90
CA GLU A 29 34.12 26.42 20.42
C GLU A 29 32.83 27.17 20.81
N GLN A 30 31.71 26.44 20.88
CA GLN A 30 30.42 26.98 21.30
C GLN A 30 30.15 26.89 22.81
N GLY A 31 31.10 26.37 23.59
CA GLY A 31 31.01 26.35 25.06
C GLY A 31 30.13 25.23 25.64
N TYR A 32 29.76 24.21 24.84
CA TYR A 32 29.00 23.06 25.32
C TYR A 32 29.86 22.11 26.16
N ILE A 33 31.17 22.04 25.88
CA ILE A 33 32.13 21.25 26.62
C ILE A 33 33.36 22.13 26.92
N ASN A 34 34.04 21.84 28.03
CA ASN A 34 35.28 22.52 28.37
C ASN A 34 36.52 21.88 27.69
N LYS A 35 37.68 22.46 27.85
CA LYS A 35 38.92 21.99 27.20
C LYS A 35 39.31 20.58 27.63
N GLU A 36 39.17 20.26 28.90
CA GLU A 36 39.52 18.94 29.46
C GLU A 36 38.61 17.86 28.89
N GLN A 37 37.30 18.09 28.85
CA GLN A 37 36.31 17.23 28.23
C GLN A 37 36.54 17.03 26.73
N TYR A 38 36.96 18.10 26.02
CA TYR A 38 37.32 18.01 24.61
C TYR A 38 38.54 17.10 24.41
N ASP A 39 39.64 17.33 25.15
CA ASP A 39 40.87 16.58 25.01
C ASP A 39 40.66 15.10 25.37
N GLU A 40 39.90 14.79 26.43
CA GLU A 40 39.56 13.45 26.83
C GLU A 40 38.72 12.73 25.73
N ALA A 41 37.70 13.40 25.21
CA ALA A 41 36.82 12.83 24.17
C ALA A 41 37.54 12.59 22.83
N VAL A 42 38.50 13.45 22.46
CA VAL A 42 39.32 13.25 21.25
C VAL A 42 40.29 12.11 21.45
N ALA A 43 40.89 11.94 22.65
CA ALA A 43 41.82 10.87 22.97
C ALA A 43 41.14 9.51 23.13
N GLN A 44 39.82 9.47 23.39
CA GLN A 44 39.09 8.23 23.60
C GLN A 44 39.06 7.40 22.33
N GLU A 45 39.51 6.16 22.44
CA GLU A 45 39.34 5.16 21.40
C GLU A 45 37.93 4.56 21.48
N LEU A 46 37.12 4.77 20.42
CA LEU A 46 35.76 4.24 20.35
C LEU A 46 35.79 2.81 19.87
N VAL A 47 35.22 1.92 20.65
CA VAL A 47 34.97 0.54 20.26
C VAL A 47 33.56 0.45 19.68
N PHE A 48 33.50 0.15 18.40
CA PHE A 48 32.22 -0.10 17.71
C PHE A 48 31.95 -1.59 17.73
N VAL A 49 30.86 -1.98 18.35
CA VAL A 49 30.39 -3.36 18.36
C VAL A 49 29.21 -3.43 17.38
N ARG A 50 29.36 -4.20 16.30
CA ARG A 50 28.21 -4.58 15.49
C ARG A 50 27.51 -5.70 16.25
N SER A 51 26.26 -5.50 16.60
CA SER A 51 25.46 -6.57 17.18
C SER A 51 25.44 -7.72 16.16
N GLU A 52 25.88 -8.91 16.54
CA GLU A 52 25.80 -10.11 15.69
C GLU A 52 24.34 -10.46 15.33
N SER A 53 23.38 -9.82 15.99
CA SER A 53 21.95 -9.93 15.68
C SER A 53 21.53 -9.21 14.38
N ASP A 54 22.38 -8.35 13.80
CA ASP A 54 21.97 -7.57 12.63
C ASP A 54 22.09 -8.32 11.29
N ASP A 55 22.84 -9.43 11.22
CA ASP A 55 23.05 -10.16 9.97
C ASP A 55 22.42 -11.57 9.92
N ALA A 56 22.04 -12.17 11.05
CA ALA A 56 21.64 -13.58 11.04
C ALA A 56 20.15 -13.85 11.35
N THR A 57 19.40 -12.88 11.92
CA THR A 57 17.98 -13.09 12.28
C THR A 57 17.15 -11.81 12.27
N GLN A 58 17.33 -10.93 11.30
CA GLN A 58 16.37 -9.86 11.16
C GLN A 58 15.00 -10.49 10.86
N THR A 59 14.08 -10.43 11.84
CA THR A 59 12.71 -10.88 11.63
C THR A 59 12.11 -10.12 10.47
N ILE A 60 11.77 -10.85 9.41
CA ILE A 60 11.06 -10.26 8.28
C ILE A 60 9.59 -10.17 8.65
N TYR A 61 9.10 -8.95 8.81
CA TYR A 61 7.68 -8.70 9.07
C TYR A 61 6.83 -9.09 7.87
N SER A 62 5.64 -9.65 8.12
CA SER A 62 4.67 -9.87 7.07
C SER A 62 4.20 -8.53 6.47
N TYR A 63 3.66 -8.57 5.26
CA TYR A 63 3.02 -7.39 4.65
C TYR A 63 1.90 -6.83 5.52
N TYR A 64 1.17 -7.72 6.21
CA TYR A 64 0.11 -7.32 7.14
C TYR A 64 0.68 -6.56 8.35
N ALA A 65 1.71 -7.10 8.99
CA ALA A 65 2.33 -6.44 10.14
C ALA A 65 2.90 -5.06 9.79
N GLU A 66 3.53 -4.92 8.62
CA GLU A 66 4.02 -3.62 8.14
C GLU A 66 2.89 -2.63 7.83
N ALA A 67 1.75 -3.11 7.32
CA ALA A 67 0.57 -2.26 7.13
C ALA A 67 0.07 -1.74 8.47
N VAL A 68 -0.11 -2.61 9.48
CA VAL A 68 -0.50 -2.21 10.84
C VAL A 68 0.49 -1.23 11.46
N ILE A 69 1.80 -1.49 11.35
CA ILE A 69 2.83 -0.56 11.85
C ILE A 69 2.68 0.82 11.19
N ASN A 70 2.47 0.86 9.88
CA ASN A 70 2.31 2.13 9.15
C ASN A 70 1.05 2.88 9.57
N ASP A 71 -0.07 2.19 9.77
CA ASP A 71 -1.33 2.79 10.22
C ASP A 71 -1.16 3.39 11.63
N VAL A 72 -0.58 2.64 12.57
CA VAL A 72 -0.29 3.15 13.92
C VAL A 72 0.65 4.35 13.89
N LEU A 73 1.68 4.34 13.03
CA LEU A 73 2.57 5.48 12.90
C LEU A 73 1.84 6.72 12.36
N ASN A 74 0.93 6.55 11.39
CA ASN A 74 0.12 7.65 10.86
C ASN A 74 -0.81 8.20 11.94
N ASP A 75 -1.49 7.34 12.68
CA ASP A 75 -2.37 7.72 13.79
C ASP A 75 -1.62 8.49 14.89
N LEU A 76 -0.42 8.03 15.26
CA LEU A 76 0.41 8.73 16.24
C LEU A 76 0.86 10.12 15.73
N VAL A 77 1.22 10.24 14.46
CA VAL A 77 1.56 11.54 13.85
C VAL A 77 0.36 12.48 13.88
N GLU A 78 -0.82 11.99 13.45
CA GLU A 78 -2.03 12.79 13.37
C GLU A 78 -2.56 13.19 14.75
N GLN A 79 -2.71 12.23 15.66
CA GLN A 79 -3.33 12.47 16.98
C GLN A 79 -2.42 13.21 17.95
N LYS A 80 -1.10 13.01 17.87
CA LYS A 80 -0.14 13.64 18.80
C LYS A 80 0.61 14.82 18.19
N GLY A 81 0.47 15.09 16.89
CA GLY A 81 1.18 16.18 16.22
C GLY A 81 2.71 16.03 16.22
N VAL A 82 3.22 14.79 16.29
CA VAL A 82 4.65 14.49 16.37
C VAL A 82 5.21 14.12 15.00
N SER A 83 6.54 14.19 14.86
CA SER A 83 7.21 13.69 13.65
C SER A 83 7.08 12.18 13.51
N ARG A 84 7.19 11.64 12.29
CA ARG A 84 7.15 10.19 12.04
C ARG A 84 8.27 9.43 12.79
N ASP A 85 9.44 10.03 12.97
CA ASP A 85 10.54 9.43 13.72
C ASP A 85 10.23 9.39 15.22
N THR A 86 9.61 10.44 15.76
CA THR A 86 9.09 10.44 17.13
C THR A 86 7.98 9.41 17.32
N ALA A 87 7.04 9.31 16.38
CA ALA A 87 6.00 8.29 16.39
C ALA A 87 6.59 6.88 16.39
N ARG A 88 7.64 6.63 15.60
CA ARG A 88 8.35 5.34 15.60
C ARG A 88 8.97 5.04 16.98
N THR A 89 9.65 6.00 17.57
CA THR A 89 10.21 5.84 18.93
C THR A 89 9.10 5.54 19.95
N LEU A 90 7.99 6.25 19.88
CA LEU A 90 6.84 6.01 20.75
C LEU A 90 6.28 4.60 20.55
N LEU A 91 6.10 4.14 19.32
CA LEU A 91 5.57 2.81 19.03
C LEU A 91 6.43 1.71 19.65
N TYR A 92 7.76 1.78 19.49
CA TYR A 92 8.66 0.72 19.93
C TYR A 92 9.10 0.83 21.40
N SER A 93 9.02 2.02 22.00
CA SER A 93 9.51 2.28 23.38
C SER A 93 8.44 2.82 24.32
N GLY A 94 7.27 3.18 23.81
CA GLY A 94 6.21 3.84 24.58
C GLY A 94 5.24 2.88 25.30
N GLY A 95 5.47 1.57 25.24
CA GLY A 95 4.64 0.57 25.92
C GLY A 95 3.28 0.34 25.27
N TYR A 96 3.10 0.70 23.99
CA TYR A 96 1.85 0.48 23.28
C TYR A 96 1.57 -1.00 23.07
N GLN A 97 0.30 -1.37 23.23
CA GLN A 97 -0.25 -2.65 22.82
C GLN A 97 -1.12 -2.41 21.59
N VAL A 98 -0.80 -3.07 20.48
CA VAL A 98 -1.49 -2.91 19.20
C VAL A 98 -2.39 -4.13 18.96
N TYR A 99 -3.69 -3.91 18.87
CA TYR A 99 -4.68 -4.92 18.55
C TYR A 99 -5.10 -4.76 17.10
N SER A 100 -4.92 -5.81 16.31
CA SER A 100 -5.26 -5.82 14.89
C SER A 100 -6.41 -6.78 14.60
N CYS A 101 -7.00 -6.65 13.42
CA CYS A 101 -8.05 -7.55 12.93
C CYS A 101 -7.49 -8.80 12.24
N TYR A 102 -6.21 -9.09 12.43
CA TYR A 102 -5.49 -10.22 11.84
C TYR A 102 -6.15 -11.55 12.16
N ASP A 103 -6.41 -12.34 11.13
CA ASP A 103 -6.85 -13.74 11.25
C ASP A 103 -5.75 -14.68 10.78
N PRO A 104 -5.14 -15.46 11.69
CA PRO A 104 -4.05 -16.36 11.33
C PRO A 104 -4.42 -17.40 10.27
N SER A 105 -5.66 -17.89 10.26
CA SER A 105 -6.10 -18.91 9.32
C SER A 105 -6.28 -18.36 7.92
N ILE A 106 -6.80 -17.14 7.81
CA ILE A 106 -6.95 -16.43 6.53
C ILE A 106 -5.57 -16.05 5.99
N GLN A 107 -4.68 -15.53 6.84
CA GLN A 107 -3.33 -15.19 6.41
C GLN A 107 -2.55 -16.42 5.95
N GLN A 108 -2.68 -17.55 6.66
CA GLN A 108 -2.03 -18.79 6.26
C GLN A 108 -2.51 -19.24 4.88
N ALA A 109 -3.82 -19.17 4.61
CA ALA A 109 -4.35 -19.50 3.29
C ALA A 109 -3.81 -18.56 2.17
N ILE A 110 -3.60 -17.28 2.48
CA ILE A 110 -2.93 -16.34 1.56
C ILE A 110 -1.47 -16.77 1.34
N ASP A 111 -0.73 -17.03 2.42
CA ASP A 111 0.68 -17.35 2.37
C ASP A 111 0.93 -18.67 1.61
N ASP A 112 0.10 -19.67 1.79
CA ASP A 112 0.14 -20.96 1.07
C ASP A 112 0.05 -20.82 -0.46
N VAL A 113 -0.59 -19.75 -0.94
CA VAL A 113 -0.69 -19.44 -2.37
C VAL A 113 0.36 -18.45 -2.81
N TYR A 114 0.54 -17.35 -2.09
CA TYR A 114 1.36 -16.23 -2.51
C TYR A 114 2.86 -16.45 -2.37
N THR A 115 3.31 -17.33 -1.47
CA THR A 115 4.72 -17.68 -1.34
C THR A 115 5.18 -18.76 -2.31
N ASP A 116 4.24 -19.53 -2.85
CA ASP A 116 4.50 -20.58 -3.82
C ASP A 116 4.28 -20.07 -5.25
N LEU A 117 5.38 -19.75 -5.93
CA LEU A 117 5.34 -19.18 -7.28
C LEU A 117 4.73 -20.14 -8.30
N ASP A 118 4.75 -21.45 -8.07
CA ASP A 118 4.14 -22.44 -8.99
C ASP A 118 2.62 -22.35 -8.99
N LYS A 119 2.02 -21.83 -7.93
CA LYS A 119 0.57 -21.53 -7.86
C LYS A 119 0.18 -20.23 -8.54
N MET A 120 1.15 -19.39 -8.94
CA MET A 120 0.89 -18.15 -9.64
C MET A 120 0.79 -18.35 -11.16
N PRO A 121 0.10 -17.44 -11.89
CA PRO A 121 0.06 -17.50 -13.34
C PRO A 121 1.46 -17.48 -13.95
N GLN A 122 1.82 -18.51 -14.69
CA GLN A 122 3.13 -18.66 -15.35
C GLN A 122 3.14 -17.92 -16.69
N ARG A 123 2.97 -16.61 -16.67
CA ARG A 123 3.05 -15.75 -17.87
C ARG A 123 4.18 -14.74 -17.69
N PRO A 124 5.40 -15.04 -18.15
CA PRO A 124 6.47 -14.06 -18.11
C PRO A 124 6.06 -12.83 -18.92
N SER A 125 6.37 -11.65 -18.41
CA SER A 125 6.25 -10.42 -19.19
C SER A 125 7.19 -10.47 -20.40
N ALA A 126 6.96 -9.63 -21.41
CA ALA A 126 7.87 -9.51 -22.55
C ALA A 126 9.31 -9.12 -22.13
N SER A 127 9.47 -8.54 -20.94
CA SER A 127 10.77 -8.18 -20.33
C SER A 127 11.36 -9.29 -19.44
N GLY A 128 10.71 -10.47 -19.33
CA GLY A 128 11.15 -11.55 -18.44
C GLY A 128 10.90 -11.28 -16.96
N GLN A 129 10.18 -10.22 -16.61
CA GLN A 129 9.85 -9.90 -15.23
C GLN A 129 8.82 -10.89 -14.67
N GLN A 130 9.01 -11.29 -13.42
CA GLN A 130 8.06 -12.10 -12.69
C GLN A 130 6.70 -11.39 -12.57
N PHE A 131 5.62 -12.16 -12.66
CA PHE A 131 4.28 -11.66 -12.38
C PHE A 131 4.17 -11.28 -10.91
N GLU A 132 3.64 -10.09 -10.66
CA GLU A 132 3.41 -9.57 -9.33
C GLU A 132 1.91 -9.36 -9.09
N SER A 133 1.47 -9.72 -7.90
CA SER A 133 0.09 -9.59 -7.47
C SER A 133 0.02 -9.12 -6.03
N ALA A 134 -1.14 -8.65 -5.62
CA ALA A 134 -1.46 -8.36 -4.23
C ALA A 134 -2.89 -8.81 -3.94
N ILE A 135 -3.15 -9.15 -2.69
CA ILE A 135 -4.49 -9.54 -2.22
C ILE A 135 -4.79 -8.88 -0.88
N VAL A 136 -6.05 -8.52 -0.70
CA VAL A 136 -6.64 -8.10 0.59
C VAL A 136 -7.89 -8.93 0.81
N ILE A 137 -8.00 -9.56 1.96
CA ILE A 137 -9.22 -10.26 2.39
C ILE A 137 -9.84 -9.48 3.55
N MET A 138 -11.07 -9.07 3.35
CA MET A 138 -11.82 -8.21 4.27
C MET A 138 -13.14 -8.89 4.65
N ASP A 139 -13.54 -8.72 5.90
CA ASP A 139 -14.87 -9.09 6.35
C ASP A 139 -15.89 -8.12 5.73
N PRO A 140 -16.87 -8.62 4.96
CA PRO A 140 -17.82 -7.74 4.27
C PRO A 140 -18.84 -7.05 5.18
N TYR A 141 -18.98 -7.51 6.42
CA TYR A 141 -19.91 -6.95 7.38
C TYR A 141 -19.29 -5.89 8.30
N THR A 142 -18.00 -6.05 8.63
CA THR A 142 -17.30 -5.14 9.54
C THR A 142 -16.32 -4.21 8.82
N GLY A 143 -15.88 -4.56 7.62
CA GLY A 143 -14.83 -3.86 6.88
C GLY A 143 -13.41 -4.16 7.39
N GLU A 144 -13.27 -5.05 8.36
CA GLU A 144 -11.98 -5.41 8.94
C GLU A 144 -11.12 -6.21 7.95
N ILE A 145 -9.87 -5.81 7.77
CA ILE A 145 -8.91 -6.55 6.96
C ILE A 145 -8.37 -7.73 7.78
N LYS A 146 -8.70 -8.94 7.35
CA LYS A 146 -8.34 -10.18 8.05
C LYS A 146 -6.98 -10.74 7.62
N GLY A 147 -6.57 -10.46 6.38
CA GLY A 147 -5.29 -10.88 5.83
C GLY A 147 -4.93 -10.12 4.57
N LEU A 148 -3.65 -10.01 4.26
CA LEU A 148 -3.18 -9.42 3.00
C LEU A 148 -1.79 -9.93 2.62
N SER A 149 -1.50 -9.86 1.31
CA SER A 149 -0.14 -9.94 0.77
C SER A 149 0.10 -8.83 -0.24
N GLY A 150 1.25 -8.18 -0.15
CA GLY A 150 1.66 -7.07 -1.02
C GLY A 150 2.57 -7.47 -2.17
N GLY A 151 2.82 -8.75 -2.37
CA GLY A 151 3.67 -9.27 -3.45
C GLY A 151 3.64 -10.79 -3.51
N THR A 152 4.22 -11.35 -4.56
CA THR A 152 4.35 -12.79 -4.79
C THR A 152 5.75 -13.29 -4.42
N GLY A 153 5.84 -14.56 -4.05
CA GLY A 153 7.07 -15.17 -3.56
C GLY A 153 7.39 -14.83 -2.10
N LYS A 154 8.46 -15.41 -1.60
CA LYS A 154 8.88 -15.20 -0.21
C LYS A 154 9.40 -13.77 -0.02
N LYS A 155 8.84 -13.05 0.94
CA LYS A 155 9.30 -11.71 1.33
C LYS A 155 10.69 -11.80 1.99
N THR A 156 11.63 -10.98 1.54
CA THR A 156 13.04 -11.03 1.97
C THR A 156 13.53 -9.73 2.61
N ILE A 157 12.79 -8.64 2.48
CA ILE A 157 13.17 -7.33 3.03
C ILE A 157 12.02 -6.71 3.81
N ASN A 158 12.34 -5.99 4.88
CA ASN A 158 11.37 -5.20 5.62
C ASN A 158 11.09 -3.86 4.93
N PHE A 159 9.84 -3.41 5.04
CA PHE A 159 9.35 -2.14 4.51
C PHE A 159 9.61 -1.92 3.01
N GLY A 160 9.70 -3.01 2.25
CA GLY A 160 9.64 -2.98 0.80
C GLY A 160 8.26 -2.57 0.28
N THR A 161 8.11 -2.55 -1.04
CA THR A 161 6.83 -2.19 -1.66
C THR A 161 5.72 -3.16 -1.26
N ASN A 162 4.69 -2.64 -0.59
CA ASN A 162 3.45 -3.36 -0.32
C ASN A 162 2.39 -2.96 -1.36
N ARG A 163 2.20 -3.76 -2.39
CA ARG A 163 1.28 -3.45 -3.49
C ARG A 163 -0.18 -3.44 -3.06
N ALA A 164 -0.51 -4.13 -1.97
CA ALA A 164 -1.87 -4.12 -1.41
C ALA A 164 -2.29 -2.75 -0.88
N THR A 165 -1.33 -1.97 -0.34
CA THR A 165 -1.61 -0.67 0.31
C THR A 165 -1.02 0.53 -0.44
N GLN A 166 -0.03 0.32 -1.33
CA GLN A 166 0.70 1.42 -1.96
C GLN A 166 0.49 1.52 -3.47
N SER A 167 0.03 0.45 -4.14
CA SER A 167 -0.19 0.49 -5.59
C SER A 167 -1.54 1.10 -5.94
N LYS A 168 -1.52 2.19 -6.68
CA LYS A 168 -2.73 2.79 -7.26
C LYS A 168 -2.96 2.19 -8.64
N ARG A 169 -4.06 1.47 -8.80
CA ARG A 169 -4.47 0.84 -10.07
C ARG A 169 -5.91 1.21 -10.41
N PRO A 170 -6.25 1.38 -11.69
CA PRO A 170 -7.64 1.51 -12.09
C PRO A 170 -8.44 0.27 -11.64
N PRO A 171 -9.60 0.46 -10.99
CA PRO A 171 -10.41 -0.65 -10.51
C PRO A 171 -11.05 -1.46 -11.64
N GLY A 172 -11.05 -0.93 -12.86
CA GLY A 172 -11.74 -1.55 -13.98
C GLY A 172 -13.23 -1.70 -13.72
N SER A 173 -13.82 -2.80 -14.19
CA SER A 173 -15.27 -3.04 -14.07
C SER A 173 -15.74 -3.27 -12.63
N SER A 174 -14.87 -3.50 -11.67
CA SER A 174 -15.27 -3.63 -10.26
C SER A 174 -15.84 -2.34 -9.67
N ILE A 175 -15.62 -1.19 -10.31
CA ILE A 175 -16.19 0.09 -9.90
C ILE A 175 -17.69 0.24 -10.29
N LYS A 176 -18.19 -0.53 -11.27
CA LYS A 176 -19.54 -0.37 -11.81
C LYS A 176 -20.66 -0.43 -10.77
N PRO A 177 -20.65 -1.40 -9.81
CA PRO A 177 -21.64 -1.43 -8.75
C PRO A 177 -21.69 -0.15 -7.94
N ILE A 178 -20.53 0.43 -7.61
CA ILE A 178 -20.41 1.61 -6.73
C ILE A 178 -20.66 2.91 -7.50
N ALA A 179 -20.02 3.09 -8.67
CA ALA A 179 -20.06 4.34 -9.39
C ALA A 179 -21.24 4.47 -10.38
N THR A 180 -21.92 3.37 -10.71
CA THR A 180 -22.96 3.41 -11.73
C THR A 180 -24.31 2.88 -11.22
N TYR A 181 -24.33 1.61 -10.81
CA TYR A 181 -25.60 0.96 -10.51
C TYR A 181 -26.15 1.33 -9.13
N GLY A 182 -25.31 1.40 -8.10
CA GLY A 182 -25.70 1.80 -6.75
C GLY A 182 -26.38 3.18 -6.71
N PRO A 183 -25.68 4.25 -7.13
CA PRO A 183 -26.27 5.59 -7.13
C PRO A 183 -27.49 5.71 -8.04
N ALA A 184 -27.52 5.00 -9.18
CA ALA A 184 -28.71 5.02 -10.05
C ALA A 184 -29.90 4.31 -9.42
N MET A 185 -29.70 3.26 -8.61
CA MET A 185 -30.76 2.60 -7.84
C MET A 185 -31.21 3.48 -6.67
N GLU A 186 -30.29 4.09 -5.94
CA GLU A 186 -30.58 4.99 -4.83
C GLU A 186 -31.46 6.17 -5.25
N LEU A 187 -31.16 6.75 -6.41
CA LEU A 187 -31.96 7.83 -7.00
C LEU A 187 -33.25 7.34 -7.69
N GLY A 188 -33.56 6.06 -7.65
CA GLY A 188 -34.77 5.49 -8.28
C GLY A 188 -34.77 5.51 -9.82
N LEU A 189 -33.61 5.76 -10.45
CA LEU A 189 -33.54 5.80 -11.94
C LEU A 189 -33.63 4.41 -12.55
N ILE A 190 -33.27 3.39 -11.84
CA ILE A 190 -33.27 1.99 -12.25
C ILE A 190 -33.62 1.06 -11.10
N THR A 191 -34.06 -0.14 -11.45
CA THR A 191 -34.12 -1.32 -10.56
C THR A 191 -33.37 -2.47 -11.22
N GLN A 192 -33.17 -3.58 -10.51
CA GLN A 192 -32.56 -4.77 -11.11
C GLN A 192 -33.34 -5.33 -12.31
N TYR A 193 -34.65 -5.05 -12.41
CA TYR A 193 -35.54 -5.52 -13.48
C TYR A 193 -35.71 -4.49 -14.62
N THR A 194 -35.17 -3.29 -14.48
CA THR A 194 -35.20 -2.29 -15.55
C THR A 194 -34.54 -2.85 -16.79
N GLN A 195 -35.24 -2.73 -17.93
CA GLN A 195 -34.72 -3.19 -19.22
C GLN A 195 -33.93 -2.07 -19.90
N VAL A 196 -32.79 -2.45 -20.49
CA VAL A 196 -31.91 -1.55 -21.24
C VAL A 196 -31.46 -2.28 -22.52
N ASN A 197 -31.38 -1.53 -23.62
CA ASN A 197 -30.89 -2.08 -24.88
C ASN A 197 -29.36 -2.07 -24.92
N ASP A 198 -28.76 -3.25 -24.99
CA ASP A 198 -27.34 -3.43 -25.26
C ASP A 198 -27.11 -3.52 -26.77
N ALA A 199 -26.87 -2.39 -27.41
CA ALA A 199 -26.68 -2.28 -28.86
C ALA A 199 -25.32 -1.66 -29.20
N PRO A 200 -24.76 -1.91 -30.40
CA PRO A 200 -23.44 -1.45 -30.79
C PRO A 200 -23.36 0.04 -31.13
N ASP A 201 -24.51 0.66 -31.39
CA ASP A 201 -24.65 2.04 -31.87
C ASP A 201 -25.11 3.01 -30.80
N ILE A 202 -25.04 2.63 -29.54
CA ILE A 202 -25.38 3.52 -28.41
C ILE A 202 -24.35 4.66 -28.34
N LYS A 203 -24.86 5.87 -28.58
CA LYS A 203 -24.08 7.09 -28.45
C LYS A 203 -24.38 7.76 -27.12
N LEU A 204 -23.36 8.19 -26.39
CA LEU A 204 -23.50 8.90 -25.13
C LEU A 204 -23.69 10.42 -25.38
N SER A 205 -24.43 11.05 -24.48
CA SER A 205 -24.72 12.48 -24.54
C SER A 205 -23.45 13.33 -24.59
N GLY A 206 -23.39 14.29 -25.49
CA GLY A 206 -22.27 15.23 -25.60
C GLY A 206 -20.93 14.62 -26.07
N THR A 207 -20.93 13.37 -26.53
CA THR A 207 -19.68 12.70 -27.00
C THR A 207 -19.86 12.13 -28.41
N SER A 208 -18.72 11.82 -29.06
CA SER A 208 -18.68 11.01 -30.28
C SER A 208 -18.29 9.56 -30.01
N TRP A 209 -18.17 9.19 -28.72
CA TRP A 209 -17.72 7.87 -28.32
C TRP A 209 -18.87 6.87 -28.25
N TYR A 210 -18.60 5.66 -28.73
CA TYR A 210 -19.49 4.51 -28.66
C TYR A 210 -18.86 3.45 -27.75
N PRO A 211 -19.46 3.17 -26.56
CA PRO A 211 -18.94 2.14 -25.68
C PRO A 211 -19.02 0.76 -26.33
N LYS A 212 -18.02 -0.07 -26.08
CA LYS A 212 -17.97 -1.45 -26.57
C LYS A 212 -17.82 -2.43 -25.41
N ASN A 213 -18.51 -3.55 -25.49
CA ASN A 213 -18.36 -4.65 -24.56
C ASN A 213 -17.00 -5.34 -24.73
N SER A 214 -16.42 -5.78 -23.62
CA SER A 214 -15.19 -6.61 -23.64
C SER A 214 -15.54 -7.97 -24.29
N GLY A 215 -14.73 -8.40 -25.25
CA GLY A 215 -14.99 -9.62 -26.01
C GLY A 215 -15.91 -9.47 -27.21
N GLY A 216 -16.46 -8.26 -27.42
CA GLY A 216 -17.39 -7.97 -28.53
C GLY A 216 -18.80 -8.52 -28.29
N GLY A 217 -19.70 -8.22 -29.22
CA GLY A 217 -21.09 -8.67 -29.15
C GLY A 217 -22.00 -7.80 -28.29
N ASN A 218 -23.29 -7.86 -28.61
CA ASN A 218 -24.36 -7.19 -27.93
C ASN A 218 -25.52 -8.16 -27.70
N TYR A 219 -26.31 -7.94 -26.67
CA TYR A 219 -27.33 -8.87 -26.20
C TYR A 219 -28.76 -8.36 -26.43
N GLY A 220 -28.91 -7.16 -27.03
CA GLY A 220 -30.22 -6.56 -27.23
C GLY A 220 -30.86 -6.09 -25.93
N VAL A 221 -32.17 -6.21 -25.81
CA VAL A 221 -32.89 -5.77 -24.60
C VAL A 221 -32.73 -6.78 -23.47
N ILE A 222 -32.09 -6.36 -22.41
CA ILE A 222 -31.79 -7.19 -21.22
C ILE A 222 -32.05 -6.42 -19.93
N THR A 223 -32.10 -7.11 -18.80
CA THR A 223 -32.26 -6.48 -17.49
C THR A 223 -30.96 -5.90 -16.96
N ILE A 224 -31.04 -4.94 -16.06
CA ILE A 224 -29.88 -4.38 -15.33
C ILE A 224 -29.13 -5.49 -14.57
N ARG A 225 -29.86 -6.45 -13.98
CA ARG A 225 -29.26 -7.62 -13.30
C ARG A 225 -28.35 -8.40 -14.25
N GLU A 226 -28.85 -8.72 -15.43
CA GLU A 226 -28.08 -9.47 -16.44
C GLU A 226 -26.92 -8.64 -16.99
N ALA A 227 -27.12 -7.34 -17.23
CA ALA A 227 -26.07 -6.44 -17.68
C ALA A 227 -24.90 -6.35 -16.66
N LEU A 228 -25.21 -6.28 -15.37
CA LEU A 228 -24.20 -6.29 -14.31
C LEU A 228 -23.49 -7.64 -14.22
N GLN A 229 -24.23 -8.74 -14.26
CA GLN A 229 -23.68 -10.09 -14.22
C GLN A 229 -22.69 -10.34 -15.36
N ARG A 230 -22.98 -9.82 -16.56
CA ARG A 230 -22.12 -9.89 -17.74
C ARG A 230 -21.08 -8.77 -17.81
N SER A 231 -21.15 -7.82 -16.88
CA SER A 231 -20.26 -6.66 -16.83
C SER A 231 -20.24 -5.84 -18.13
N LEU A 232 -21.42 -5.61 -18.73
CA LEU A 232 -21.54 -4.91 -20.02
C LEU A 232 -21.17 -3.43 -19.90
N ASN A 233 -20.27 -2.99 -20.78
CA ASN A 233 -19.81 -1.61 -20.79
C ASN A 233 -20.86 -0.67 -21.42
N THR A 234 -21.51 -1.09 -22.48
CA THR A 234 -22.56 -0.34 -23.17
C THR A 234 -23.68 0.06 -22.23
N VAL A 235 -24.17 -0.87 -21.42
CA VAL A 235 -25.26 -0.62 -20.46
C VAL A 235 -24.76 0.25 -19.32
N SER A 236 -23.58 -0.07 -18.75
CA SER A 236 -23.01 0.74 -17.67
C SER A 236 -22.81 2.19 -18.08
N ALA A 237 -22.32 2.44 -19.30
CA ALA A 237 -22.13 3.77 -19.83
C ALA A 237 -23.48 4.52 -20.04
N GLN A 238 -24.52 3.86 -20.53
CA GLN A 238 -25.85 4.43 -20.66
C GLN A 238 -26.45 4.82 -19.31
N ILE A 239 -26.29 3.98 -18.30
CA ILE A 239 -26.79 4.29 -16.95
C ILE A 239 -26.00 5.46 -16.34
N LEU A 240 -24.70 5.50 -16.50
CA LEU A 240 -23.88 6.63 -16.03
C LEU A 240 -24.24 7.94 -16.75
N ASP A 241 -24.56 7.88 -18.05
CA ASP A 241 -25.00 9.04 -18.82
C ASP A 241 -26.33 9.61 -18.27
N LYS A 242 -27.29 8.72 -17.95
CA LYS A 242 -28.56 9.10 -17.30
C LYS A 242 -28.38 9.63 -15.87
N LEU A 243 -27.49 9.00 -15.10
CA LEU A 243 -27.17 9.36 -13.73
C LEU A 243 -26.44 10.70 -13.65
N THR A 244 -25.65 11.02 -14.64
CA THR A 244 -24.59 12.02 -14.74
C THR A 244 -23.32 11.67 -13.98
N PRO A 245 -22.14 11.97 -14.52
CA PRO A 245 -20.87 11.74 -13.82
C PRO A 245 -20.77 12.48 -12.49
N ARG A 246 -21.41 13.64 -12.37
CA ARG A 246 -21.43 14.43 -11.14
C ARG A 246 -22.18 13.70 -10.01
N ALA A 247 -23.39 13.24 -10.28
CA ALA A 247 -24.18 12.50 -9.30
C ALA A 247 -23.50 11.18 -8.89
N SER A 248 -22.79 10.52 -9.81
CA SER A 248 -21.97 9.36 -9.51
C SER A 248 -20.80 9.66 -8.55
N TYR A 249 -20.19 10.82 -8.69
CA TYR A 249 -19.07 11.24 -7.86
C TYR A 249 -19.50 11.71 -6.46
N GLU A 250 -20.67 12.33 -6.36
CA GLU A 250 -21.22 12.86 -5.10
C GLU A 250 -21.85 11.76 -4.22
N PHE A 251 -22.10 10.57 -4.76
CA PHE A 251 -22.57 9.38 -4.05
C PHE A 251 -21.46 8.73 -3.22
#